data_ae8ac73cab14c816424adedaddab2a3c
#
_entry.id   ae8ac73cab14c816424adedaddab2a3c
#
_cell.length_a   1.000
_cell.length_b   1.000
_cell.length_c   1.000
_cell.angle_alpha   90.00
_cell.angle_beta   90.00
_cell.angle_gamma   90.00
#
_symmetry.space_group_name_H-M   'P 1'
#
loop_
_entity.id
_entity.type
_entity.pdbx_description
1 polymer ?
#
loop_
_entity_poly.entity_id
_entity_poly.type
_entity_poly.pdbx_seq_one_letter_code
_entity_poly.pdbx_strand_id
1 'polypeptide(L)'
;IREACTTEQFHLCAYCCQAISGTSEDTMNEHVEARDLAPKRTMDFSNLVASCKTPKQCDAAHGSQPLPLTPLMPECETELRFKWSGRVEGLTERAKEAIRVLNLGDTEQSNKVLVAKRKQLVDSLIWTHYGDDQQALALEDDAQLLTMLIEDLSQPKQGKLEPFAPVLVNILRSQL
;
A
#
# COMPACT_ATOMS: atom_id res chain seq x y z
N ILE A 1 -2.97 11.77 -17.87
CA ILE A 1 -3.60 10.73 -17.04
C ILE A 1 -2.61 10.27 -15.97
N ARG A 2 -1.46 9.68 -16.33
CA ARG A 2 -0.48 9.14 -15.36
C ARG A 2 -0.10 10.14 -14.29
N GLU A 3 0.30 11.34 -14.66
CA GLU A 3 0.68 12.41 -13.75
C GLU A 3 -0.49 12.82 -12.84
N ALA A 4 -1.71 12.94 -13.39
CA ALA A 4 -2.89 13.28 -12.60
C ALA A 4 -3.18 12.22 -11.53
N CYS A 5 -3.25 10.93 -11.92
CA CYS A 5 -3.43 9.85 -10.96
C CYS A 5 -2.31 9.82 -9.90
N THR A 6 -1.05 10.00 -10.31
CA THR A 6 0.09 10.01 -9.38
C THR A 6 -0.02 11.16 -8.37
N THR A 7 -0.43 12.35 -8.83
CA THR A 7 -0.62 13.51 -7.95
C THR A 7 -1.76 13.28 -6.96
N GLU A 8 -2.91 12.76 -7.41
CA GLU A 8 -4.04 12.43 -6.54
C GLU A 8 -3.72 11.34 -5.52
N GLN A 9 -2.79 10.45 -5.86
CA GLN A 9 -2.31 9.37 -4.98
C GLN A 9 -1.09 9.79 -4.13
N PHE A 10 -0.79 11.08 -4.03
CA PHE A 10 0.36 11.59 -3.27
C PHE A 10 1.68 10.91 -3.63
N HIS A 11 1.88 10.56 -4.91
CA HIS A 11 3.05 9.87 -5.45
C HIS A 11 3.28 8.46 -4.90
N LEU A 12 2.22 7.77 -4.52
CA LEU A 12 2.27 6.36 -4.11
C LEU A 12 1.59 5.45 -5.12
N CYS A 13 2.12 4.25 -5.30
CA CYS A 13 1.44 3.19 -6.04
C CYS A 13 0.13 2.83 -5.34
N ALA A 14 -1.00 2.84 -6.07
CA ALA A 14 -2.33 2.56 -5.54
C ALA A 14 -2.44 1.22 -4.80
N TYR A 15 -1.60 0.24 -5.14
CA TYR A 15 -1.68 -1.11 -4.61
C TYR A 15 -0.70 -1.40 -3.48
N CYS A 16 0.57 -1.09 -3.67
CA CYS A 16 1.61 -1.48 -2.71
C CYS A 16 2.15 -0.31 -1.86
N CYS A 17 1.72 0.92 -2.15
CA CYS A 17 2.12 2.15 -1.47
C CYS A 17 3.61 2.51 -1.58
N GLN A 18 4.40 1.87 -2.48
CA GLN A 18 5.75 2.36 -2.76
C GLN A 18 5.72 3.67 -3.56
N ALA A 19 6.76 4.49 -3.41
CA ALA A 19 6.88 5.74 -4.18
C ALA A 19 6.93 5.48 -5.69
N ILE A 20 6.27 6.36 -6.44
CA ILE A 20 6.27 6.42 -7.91
C ILE A 20 6.47 7.86 -8.36
N SER A 21 7.17 8.05 -9.49
CA SER A 21 7.47 9.39 -9.99
C SER A 21 6.34 10.03 -10.80
N GLY A 22 5.45 9.22 -11.39
CA GLY A 22 4.48 9.64 -12.39
C GLY A 22 5.04 9.63 -13.82
N THR A 23 6.32 9.29 -14.01
CA THR A 23 6.92 9.15 -15.33
C THR A 23 6.73 7.75 -15.91
N SER A 24 7.01 7.58 -17.19
CA SER A 24 6.93 6.27 -17.85
C SER A 24 8.03 5.29 -17.40
N GLU A 25 8.99 5.73 -16.63
CA GLU A 25 10.09 4.89 -16.16
C GLU A 25 9.64 3.92 -15.08
N ASP A 26 8.84 4.39 -14.12
CA ASP A 26 8.45 3.61 -12.95
C ASP A 26 6.92 3.51 -12.72
N THR A 27 6.12 4.24 -13.49
CA THR A 27 4.67 4.36 -13.28
C THR A 27 3.87 3.89 -14.51
N MET A 28 2.82 3.10 -14.27
CA MET A 28 1.83 2.67 -15.25
C MET A 28 0.48 3.36 -15.02
N ASN A 29 -0.28 3.59 -16.10
CA ASN A 29 -1.72 3.83 -16.02
C ASN A 29 -2.39 2.47 -15.91
N GLU A 30 -2.96 2.19 -14.78
CA GLU A 30 -3.58 0.91 -14.46
C GLU A 30 -5.10 1.01 -14.48
N HIS A 31 -5.76 0.02 -15.09
CA HIS A 31 -7.21 -0.12 -15.05
C HIS A 31 -7.60 -1.04 -13.89
N VAL A 32 -8.24 -0.49 -12.88
CA VAL A 32 -8.69 -1.25 -11.70
C VAL A 32 -9.62 -2.40 -12.09
N GLU A 33 -10.52 -2.13 -13.01
CA GLU A 33 -11.29 -3.15 -13.71
C GLU A 33 -10.67 -3.31 -15.11
N ALA A 34 -10.03 -4.46 -15.33
CA ALA A 34 -9.21 -4.72 -16.51
C ALA A 34 -9.96 -4.45 -17.82
N ARG A 35 -9.28 -3.91 -18.83
CA ARG A 35 -9.87 -3.53 -20.13
C ARG A 35 -10.61 -4.67 -20.79
N ASP A 36 -10.10 -5.89 -20.68
CA ASP A 36 -10.72 -7.07 -21.27
C ASP A 36 -12.04 -7.43 -20.58
N LEU A 37 -12.18 -7.11 -19.29
CA LEU A 37 -13.40 -7.32 -18.51
C LEU A 37 -14.40 -6.18 -18.66
N ALA A 38 -13.90 -4.94 -18.81
CA ALA A 38 -14.72 -3.73 -18.88
C ALA A 38 -14.28 -2.78 -20.01
N PRO A 39 -14.40 -3.18 -21.29
CA PRO A 39 -13.90 -2.39 -22.43
C PRO A 39 -14.56 -1.00 -22.53
N LYS A 40 -15.78 -0.84 -22.04
CA LYS A 40 -16.49 0.45 -22.02
C LYS A 40 -15.90 1.44 -21.01
N ARG A 41 -15.12 0.97 -20.03
CA ARG A 41 -14.47 1.78 -18.98
C ARG A 41 -13.01 2.10 -19.26
N THR A 42 -12.53 1.80 -20.49
CA THR A 42 -11.13 2.05 -20.86
C THR A 42 -10.72 3.52 -20.74
N MET A 43 -11.65 4.45 -21.00
CA MET A 43 -11.41 5.89 -20.89
C MET A 43 -12.09 6.52 -19.66
N ASP A 44 -12.60 5.71 -18.76
CA ASP A 44 -13.22 6.15 -17.52
C ASP A 44 -12.15 6.45 -16.47
N PHE A 45 -11.98 7.72 -16.10
CA PHE A 45 -11.00 8.15 -15.12
C PHE A 45 -11.24 7.52 -13.73
N SER A 46 -12.52 7.26 -13.39
CA SER A 46 -12.87 6.54 -12.14
C SER A 46 -12.44 5.06 -12.13
N ASN A 47 -11.92 4.54 -13.24
CA ASN A 47 -11.36 3.20 -13.37
C ASN A 47 -9.83 3.20 -13.51
N LEU A 48 -9.19 4.35 -13.34
CA LEU A 48 -7.76 4.50 -13.57
C LEU A 48 -7.03 4.86 -12.27
N VAL A 49 -5.90 4.20 -12.06
CA VAL A 49 -4.97 4.50 -10.97
C VAL A 49 -3.52 4.50 -11.48
N ALA A 50 -2.63 5.10 -10.73
CA ALA A 50 -1.20 5.00 -10.97
C ALA A 50 -0.63 3.79 -10.21
N SER A 51 0.01 2.88 -10.92
CA SER A 51 0.65 1.70 -10.36
C SER A 51 2.15 1.67 -10.67
N CYS A 52 2.93 1.02 -9.82
CA CYS A 52 4.35 0.82 -10.07
C CYS A 52 4.59 -0.20 -11.20
N LYS A 53 5.73 -0.09 -11.85
CA LYS A 53 6.19 -1.02 -12.90
C LYS A 53 7.04 -2.18 -12.35
N THR A 54 6.97 -2.47 -11.06
CA THR A 54 7.73 -3.58 -10.46
C THR A 54 7.27 -4.91 -11.06
N PRO A 55 8.19 -5.72 -11.64
CA PRO A 55 7.82 -6.99 -12.25
C PRO A 55 7.13 -7.94 -11.26
N LYS A 56 6.11 -8.67 -11.73
CA LYS A 56 5.36 -9.68 -10.96
C LYS A 56 4.64 -9.13 -9.72
N GLN A 57 4.32 -7.84 -9.71
CA GLN A 57 3.67 -7.17 -8.60
C GLN A 57 2.73 -6.11 -9.16
N CYS A 58 1.66 -5.78 -8.43
CA CYS A 58 0.70 -4.72 -8.78
C CYS A 58 0.13 -4.90 -10.19
N ASP A 59 0.19 -3.88 -11.07
CA ASP A 59 -0.22 -3.94 -12.47
C ASP A 59 0.34 -5.17 -13.21
N ALA A 60 1.63 -5.41 -13.09
CA ALA A 60 2.29 -6.54 -13.75
C ALA A 60 1.83 -7.94 -13.24
N ALA A 61 1.26 -8.03 -12.04
CA ALA A 61 0.66 -9.25 -11.51
C ALA A 61 -0.84 -9.30 -11.80
N HIS A 62 -1.53 -8.16 -11.75
CA HIS A 62 -2.96 -8.05 -11.98
C HIS A 62 -3.36 -8.54 -13.39
N GLY A 63 -2.74 -7.99 -14.43
CA GLY A 63 -3.06 -8.34 -15.82
C GLY A 63 -4.55 -8.15 -16.11
N SER A 64 -5.23 -9.21 -16.55
CA SER A 64 -6.68 -9.21 -16.85
C SER A 64 -7.50 -9.99 -15.80
N GLN A 65 -6.99 -10.20 -14.60
CA GLN A 65 -7.72 -10.90 -13.55
C GLN A 65 -8.77 -9.97 -12.90
N PRO A 66 -9.92 -10.51 -12.45
CA PRO A 66 -10.84 -9.74 -11.62
C PRO A 66 -10.17 -9.33 -10.29
N LEU A 67 -10.39 -8.09 -9.86
CA LEU A 67 -9.91 -7.57 -8.60
C LEU A 67 -11.10 -7.29 -7.65
N PRO A 68 -11.40 -8.19 -6.70
CA PRO A 68 -12.63 -8.10 -5.92
C PRO A 68 -12.57 -7.07 -4.78
N LEU A 69 -11.39 -6.64 -4.38
CA LEU A 69 -11.15 -5.51 -3.48
C LEU A 69 -10.17 -4.55 -4.16
N THR A 70 -10.61 -3.32 -4.41
CA THR A 70 -9.85 -2.33 -5.17
C THR A 70 -9.41 -1.17 -4.29
N PRO A 71 -8.35 -0.43 -4.66
CA PRO A 71 -7.90 0.73 -3.87
C PRO A 71 -8.89 1.91 -3.89
N LEU A 72 -9.94 1.84 -4.70
CA LEU A 72 -11.01 2.84 -4.76
C LEU A 72 -12.16 2.53 -3.79
N MET A 73 -12.12 1.38 -3.12
CA MET A 73 -13.09 0.95 -2.12
C MET A 73 -12.59 1.33 -0.72
N PRO A 74 -13.40 2.04 0.10
CA PRO A 74 -13.00 2.43 1.46
C PRO A 74 -12.69 1.21 2.35
N GLU A 75 -13.29 0.06 2.09
CA GLU A 75 -13.04 -1.18 2.82
C GLU A 75 -11.61 -1.71 2.66
N CYS A 76 -10.84 -1.21 1.69
CA CYS A 76 -9.43 -1.54 1.55
C CYS A 76 -8.63 -1.23 2.84
N GLU A 77 -9.00 -0.17 3.56
CA GLU A 77 -8.34 0.21 4.82
C GLU A 77 -8.67 -0.73 5.99
N THR A 78 -9.81 -1.39 5.95
CA THR A 78 -10.31 -2.23 7.05
C THR A 78 -10.19 -3.73 6.77
N GLU A 79 -10.15 -4.13 5.52
CA GLU A 79 -10.04 -5.54 5.13
C GLU A 79 -8.61 -6.02 4.89
N LEU A 80 -7.65 -5.09 4.78
CA LEU A 80 -6.22 -5.40 4.72
C LEU A 80 -5.58 -5.07 6.08
N ARG A 81 -4.82 -6.02 6.61
CA ARG A 81 -4.01 -5.84 7.82
C ARG A 81 -2.54 -6.04 7.50
N PHE A 82 -1.75 -5.00 7.68
CA PHE A 82 -0.31 -5.11 7.58
C PHE A 82 0.29 -5.51 8.93
N LYS A 83 1.39 -6.28 8.87
CA LYS A 83 2.06 -6.82 10.06
C LYS A 83 3.45 -6.18 10.22
N TRP A 84 3.94 -6.13 11.45
CA TRP A 84 5.30 -5.71 11.77
C TRP A 84 6.38 -6.46 10.97
N SER A 85 6.08 -7.67 10.52
CA SER A 85 6.95 -8.46 9.63
C SER A 85 7.01 -7.95 8.18
N GLY A 86 6.25 -6.93 7.82
CA GLY A 86 6.09 -6.43 6.45
C GLY A 86 5.09 -7.23 5.60
N ARG A 87 4.56 -8.34 6.11
CA ARG A 87 3.52 -9.11 5.41
C ARG A 87 2.16 -8.42 5.49
N VAL A 88 1.28 -8.76 4.55
CA VAL A 88 -0.12 -8.34 4.56
C VAL A 88 -1.03 -9.55 4.76
N GLU A 89 -2.13 -9.36 5.46
CA GLU A 89 -3.19 -10.35 5.69
C GLU A 89 -4.52 -9.81 5.19
N GLY A 90 -5.25 -10.62 4.44
CA GLY A 90 -6.64 -10.33 4.07
C GLY A 90 -7.59 -10.85 5.15
N LEU A 91 -8.41 -9.97 5.69
CA LEU A 91 -9.38 -10.31 6.72
C LEU A 91 -10.68 -10.91 6.15
N THR A 92 -10.90 -10.75 4.84
CA THR A 92 -12.03 -11.32 4.10
C THR A 92 -11.53 -12.12 2.90
N GLU A 93 -12.37 -12.97 2.33
CA GLU A 93 -11.99 -13.77 1.16
C GLU A 93 -11.66 -12.88 -0.05
N ARG A 94 -12.38 -11.78 -0.27
CA ARG A 94 -12.07 -10.83 -1.34
C ARG A 94 -10.73 -10.12 -1.13
N ALA A 95 -10.37 -9.82 0.12
CA ALA A 95 -9.08 -9.24 0.44
C ALA A 95 -7.92 -10.23 0.23
N LYS A 96 -8.09 -11.50 0.61
CA LYS A 96 -7.12 -12.56 0.33
C LYS A 96 -6.91 -12.74 -1.17
N GLU A 97 -7.98 -12.73 -1.94
CA GLU A 97 -7.91 -12.84 -3.40
C GLU A 97 -7.21 -11.61 -4.03
N ALA A 98 -7.52 -10.40 -3.57
CA ALA A 98 -6.85 -9.18 -4.04
C ALA A 98 -5.34 -9.22 -3.73
N ILE A 99 -4.93 -9.66 -2.55
CA ILE A 99 -3.52 -9.85 -2.18
C ILE A 99 -2.84 -10.84 -3.13
N ARG A 100 -3.50 -11.95 -3.45
CA ARG A 100 -2.99 -12.97 -4.37
C ARG A 100 -2.83 -12.42 -5.78
N VAL A 101 -3.88 -11.76 -6.31
CA VAL A 101 -3.90 -11.20 -7.68
C VAL A 101 -2.80 -10.16 -7.86
N LEU A 102 -2.62 -9.27 -6.89
CA LEU A 102 -1.64 -8.19 -6.92
C LEU A 102 -0.25 -8.61 -6.43
N ASN A 103 -0.10 -9.83 -5.92
CA ASN A 103 1.13 -10.36 -5.31
C ASN A 103 1.69 -9.40 -4.24
N LEU A 104 0.88 -9.08 -3.24
CA LEU A 104 1.23 -8.10 -2.19
C LEU A 104 2.03 -8.66 -1.02
N GLY A 105 2.37 -9.95 -1.01
CA GLY A 105 3.26 -10.54 0.00
C GLY A 105 2.54 -10.92 1.31
N ASP A 106 1.74 -11.97 1.26
CA ASP A 106 1.01 -12.57 2.38
C ASP A 106 1.76 -13.70 3.07
N THR A 107 2.60 -14.43 2.32
CA THR A 107 3.40 -15.56 2.81
C THR A 107 4.90 -15.27 2.80
N GLU A 108 5.70 -16.17 3.38
CA GLU A 108 7.17 -16.07 3.35
C GLU A 108 7.74 -16.28 1.94
N GLN A 109 7.02 -16.96 1.05
CA GLN A 109 7.44 -17.22 -0.32
C GLN A 109 6.96 -16.16 -1.31
N SER A 110 5.81 -15.52 -1.03
CA SER A 110 5.23 -14.51 -1.92
C SER A 110 5.91 -13.15 -1.73
N ASN A 111 6.35 -12.58 -2.83
CA ASN A 111 6.94 -11.24 -2.94
C ASN A 111 7.89 -10.83 -1.80
N LYS A 112 8.92 -11.62 -1.55
CA LYS A 112 9.93 -11.38 -0.49
C LYS A 112 10.53 -9.98 -0.53
N VAL A 113 10.72 -9.41 -1.72
CA VAL A 113 11.32 -8.08 -1.90
C VAL A 113 10.40 -6.99 -1.33
N LEU A 114 9.11 -7.05 -1.63
CA LEU A 114 8.13 -6.09 -1.12
C LEU A 114 7.98 -6.21 0.40
N VAL A 115 7.90 -7.44 0.91
CA VAL A 115 7.84 -7.73 2.35
C VAL A 115 9.07 -7.17 3.07
N ALA A 116 10.28 -7.40 2.52
CA ALA A 116 11.52 -6.89 3.10
C ALA A 116 11.58 -5.35 3.10
N LYS A 117 11.14 -4.68 2.03
CA LYS A 117 11.07 -3.22 1.96
C LYS A 117 10.15 -2.63 3.05
N ARG A 118 8.96 -3.22 3.22
CA ARG A 118 8.03 -2.80 4.28
C ARG A 118 8.63 -3.02 5.66
N LYS A 119 9.23 -4.20 5.90
CA LYS A 119 9.88 -4.51 7.17
C LYS A 119 10.98 -3.51 7.50
N GLN A 120 11.84 -3.19 6.55
CA GLN A 120 12.92 -2.20 6.75
C GLN A 120 12.37 -0.84 7.20
N LEU A 121 11.25 -0.39 6.62
CA LEU A 121 10.63 0.88 7.01
C LEU A 121 9.98 0.83 8.38
N VAL A 122 9.33 -0.28 8.71
CA VAL A 122 8.81 -0.54 10.06
C VAL A 122 9.94 -0.50 11.08
N ASP A 123 11.05 -1.20 10.81
CA ASP A 123 12.23 -1.21 11.69
C ASP A 123 12.84 0.20 11.83
N SER A 124 12.90 0.97 10.73
CA SER A 124 13.38 2.36 10.75
C SER A 124 12.47 3.29 11.57
N LEU A 125 11.16 3.13 11.48
CA LEU A 125 10.20 3.89 12.29
C LEU A 125 10.41 3.60 13.79
N ILE A 126 10.52 2.33 14.15
CA ILE A 126 10.76 1.90 15.52
C ILE A 126 12.08 2.48 16.04
N TRP A 127 13.16 2.33 15.28
CA TRP A 127 14.47 2.86 15.62
C TRP A 127 14.46 4.37 15.85
N THR A 128 13.80 5.12 14.97
CA THR A 128 13.77 6.58 15.04
C THR A 128 13.07 7.08 16.30
N HIS A 129 12.04 6.37 16.77
CA HIS A 129 11.23 6.83 17.90
C HIS A 129 11.57 6.17 19.24
N TYR A 130 12.13 4.95 19.22
CA TYR A 130 12.37 4.14 20.43
C TYR A 130 13.84 3.77 20.66
N GLY A 131 14.74 3.97 19.68
CA GLY A 131 16.15 3.63 19.78
C GLY A 131 16.41 2.13 19.92
N ASP A 132 17.48 1.78 20.66
CA ASP A 132 17.92 0.38 20.85
C ASP A 132 17.06 -0.40 21.87
N ASP A 133 16.19 0.28 22.61
CA ASP A 133 15.40 -0.35 23.65
C ASP A 133 14.16 -1.05 23.09
N GLN A 134 14.36 -2.26 22.56
CA GLN A 134 13.27 -3.13 22.08
C GLN A 134 12.26 -3.52 23.18
N GLN A 135 12.58 -3.30 24.47
CA GLN A 135 11.65 -3.49 25.58
C GLN A 135 10.76 -2.26 25.81
N ALA A 136 11.15 -1.09 25.29
CA ALA A 136 10.30 0.12 25.29
C ALA A 136 9.14 0.04 24.27
N LEU A 137 9.03 -1.03 23.50
CA LEU A 137 7.92 -1.31 22.57
C LEU A 137 6.60 -1.68 23.28
N ALA A 138 6.33 -1.13 24.44
CA ALA A 138 4.98 -1.01 24.96
C ALA A 138 4.24 0.10 24.18
N LEU A 139 4.21 -0.03 22.82
CA LEU A 139 3.39 0.82 21.94
C LEU A 139 1.91 0.84 22.37
N GLU A 140 1.47 -0.24 23.04
CA GLU A 140 0.14 -0.37 23.62
C GLU A 140 -0.12 0.62 24.77
N ASP A 141 0.93 1.11 25.43
CA ASP A 141 0.78 2.01 26.59
C ASP A 141 0.80 3.51 26.22
N ASP A 142 1.15 3.88 24.97
CA ASP A 142 1.24 5.27 24.54
C ASP A 142 0.32 5.61 23.35
N ALA A 143 -0.98 5.54 23.58
CA ALA A 143 -1.99 5.88 22.57
C ALA A 143 -1.83 7.32 22.03
N GLN A 144 -1.31 8.26 22.83
CA GLN A 144 -1.10 9.64 22.40
C GLN A 144 0.05 9.72 21.38
N LEU A 145 1.16 9.02 21.62
CA LEU A 145 2.28 8.95 20.67
C LEU A 145 1.86 8.27 19.36
N LEU A 146 1.12 7.15 19.44
CA LEU A 146 0.58 6.46 18.27
C LEU A 146 -0.29 7.38 17.42
N THR A 147 -1.17 8.16 18.07
CA THR A 147 -2.05 9.12 17.39
C THR A 147 -1.23 10.19 16.66
N MET A 148 -0.23 10.77 17.32
CA MET A 148 0.67 11.78 16.72
C MET A 148 1.44 11.21 15.52
N LEU A 149 1.95 9.99 15.60
CA LEU A 149 2.64 9.32 14.50
C LEU A 149 1.72 9.05 13.30
N ILE A 150 0.50 8.60 13.56
CA ILE A 150 -0.52 8.40 12.53
C ILE A 150 -0.86 9.72 11.84
N GLU A 151 -1.01 10.80 12.59
CA GLU A 151 -1.27 12.12 12.03
C GLU A 151 -0.12 12.62 11.16
N ASP A 152 1.14 12.54 11.62
CA ASP A 152 2.32 12.96 10.83
C ASP A 152 2.49 12.13 9.55
N LEU A 153 2.34 10.80 9.63
CA LEU A 153 2.43 9.91 8.48
C LEU A 153 1.30 10.11 7.45
N SER A 154 0.15 10.62 7.91
CA SER A 154 -1.01 10.89 7.06
C SER A 154 -0.95 12.26 6.38
N GLN A 155 0.03 13.12 6.73
CA GLN A 155 0.15 14.46 6.15
C GLN A 155 1.10 14.46 4.95
N PRO A 156 0.63 14.90 3.77
CA PRO A 156 1.51 15.06 2.62
C PRO A 156 2.52 16.19 2.84
N LYS A 157 3.80 15.90 2.61
CA LYS A 157 4.88 16.88 2.62
C LYS A 157 5.20 17.27 1.18
N GLN A 158 5.00 18.55 0.81
CA GLN A 158 5.16 19.04 -0.57
C GLN A 158 4.33 18.26 -1.61
N GLY A 159 3.10 17.87 -1.25
CA GLY A 159 2.19 17.13 -2.13
C GLY A 159 2.48 15.62 -2.23
N LYS A 160 3.40 15.08 -1.43
CA LYS A 160 3.78 13.66 -1.43
C LYS A 160 3.63 13.07 -0.04
N LEU A 161 3.19 11.84 0.03
CA LEU A 161 3.30 11.01 1.23
C LEU A 161 4.64 10.27 1.23
N GLU A 162 5.12 9.96 2.42
CA GLU A 162 6.28 9.09 2.57
C GLU A 162 5.99 7.69 2.00
N PRO A 163 6.98 7.03 1.37
CA PRO A 163 6.79 5.68 0.85
C PRO A 163 6.23 4.75 1.93
N PHE A 164 5.19 3.99 1.57
CA PHE A 164 4.48 3.08 2.46
C PHE A 164 3.79 3.73 3.70
N ALA A 165 3.60 5.04 3.74
CA ALA A 165 2.90 5.70 4.85
C ALA A 165 1.53 5.05 5.17
N PRO A 166 0.66 4.72 4.19
CA PRO A 166 -0.60 4.02 4.50
C PRO A 166 -0.41 2.65 5.15
N VAL A 167 0.68 1.94 4.82
CA VAL A 167 1.02 0.65 5.44
C VAL A 167 1.39 0.84 6.91
N LEU A 168 2.24 1.83 7.21
CA LEU A 168 2.63 2.16 8.59
C LEU A 168 1.43 2.62 9.42
N VAL A 169 0.57 3.48 8.85
CA VAL A 169 -0.68 3.93 9.49
C VAL A 169 -1.59 2.75 9.83
N ASN A 170 -1.75 1.78 8.90
CA ASN A 170 -2.55 0.59 9.14
C ASN A 170 -1.98 -0.27 10.28
N ILE A 171 -0.64 -0.44 10.34
CA ILE A 171 0.01 -1.16 11.43
C ILE A 171 -0.22 -0.44 12.75
N LEU A 172 0.01 0.88 12.83
CA LEU A 172 -0.13 1.66 14.07
C LEU A 172 -1.58 1.70 14.56
N ARG A 173 -2.55 1.87 13.65
CA ARG A 173 -3.99 1.83 14.00
C ARG A 173 -4.43 0.49 14.60
N SER A 174 -3.76 -0.60 14.25
CA SER A 174 -4.06 -1.92 14.84
C SER A 174 -3.57 -2.09 16.27
N GLN A 175 -2.83 -1.10 16.81
CA GLN A 175 -2.36 -1.06 18.20
C GLN A 175 -3.23 -0.15 19.10
N LEU A 176 -4.09 0.68 18.52
CA LEU A 176 -5.11 1.49 19.23
C LEU A 176 -6.38 0.68 19.48
#